data_5fdfda1f5361e4f6a93a40b18d2d2805
#
_entry.id   5fdfda1f5361e4f6a93a40b18d2d2805
#
_cell.length_a   1.000
_cell.length_b   1.000
_cell.length_c   1.000
_cell.angle_alpha   90.00
_cell.angle_beta   90.00
_cell.angle_gamma   90.00
#
_symmetry.space_group_name_H-M   'P 1'
#
loop_
_entity.id
_entity.type
_entity.pdbx_description
1 polymer ?
#
loop_
_entity_poly.entity_id
_entity_poly.type
_entity_poly.pdbx_seq_one_letter_code
_entity_poly.pdbx_strand_id
1 'polypeptide(L)'
;VEKVSVLPLFKFKERIKTTQICVVLRNLKGKRKRELFREAYRQGEVDTGFHFIVFNNGLFETDREIKAVAGYNLPECETSVYVLADTLGRKKISDAQQYVLNELKAHYNVPIKFITDEV
;
A
#
# COMPACT_ATOMS: atom_id res chain seq x y z
N VAL A 1 17.31 6.51 -25.42
CA VAL A 1 16.86 7.61 -24.60
C VAL A 1 17.13 7.34 -23.14
N GLU A 2 17.61 8.32 -22.50
CA GLU A 2 17.92 8.25 -21.10
C GLU A 2 16.68 8.40 -20.24
N LYS A 3 16.53 7.49 -19.30
CA LYS A 3 15.42 7.56 -18.39
C LYS A 3 15.83 7.98 -17.01
N VAL A 4 17.09 8.29 -16.85
CA VAL A 4 17.64 8.48 -15.52
C VAL A 4 17.35 9.82 -14.90
N SER A 5 16.97 10.79 -15.70
CA SER A 5 16.91 12.16 -15.21
C SER A 5 15.88 12.36 -14.10
N VAL A 6 14.83 11.56 -14.07
CA VAL A 6 13.80 11.73 -13.04
C VAL A 6 14.05 10.89 -11.80
N LEU A 7 14.82 9.82 -11.91
CA LEU A 7 14.98 8.90 -10.81
C LEU A 7 15.56 9.53 -9.54
N PRO A 8 16.58 10.35 -9.63
CA PRO A 8 17.12 10.97 -8.42
C PRO A 8 16.12 11.88 -7.71
N LEU A 9 15.13 12.40 -8.42
CA LEU A 9 14.16 13.31 -7.82
C LEU A 9 13.16 12.57 -6.94
N PHE A 10 12.98 11.28 -7.16
CA PHE A 10 11.98 10.50 -6.43
C PHE A 10 12.61 9.28 -5.77
N LYS A 11 13.79 9.49 -5.21
CA LYS A 11 14.46 8.41 -4.52
C LYS A 11 13.90 8.29 -3.12
N PHE A 12 13.27 7.16 -2.85
CA PHE A 12 12.68 6.90 -1.54
C PHE A 12 13.71 6.26 -0.61
N LYS A 13 13.52 6.49 0.68
CA LYS A 13 14.29 5.79 1.68
C LYS A 13 13.94 4.30 1.63
N GLU A 14 14.95 3.44 1.72
CA GLU A 14 14.72 2.00 1.68
C GLU A 14 14.37 1.47 3.06
N ARG A 15 13.50 0.44 3.08
CA ARG A 15 13.19 -0.24 4.33
C ARG A 15 14.39 -1.05 4.77
N ILE A 16 14.66 -1.04 6.07
CA ILE A 16 15.76 -1.80 6.62
C ILE A 16 15.47 -3.30 6.58
N LYS A 17 14.24 -3.66 6.95
CA LYS A 17 13.79 -5.05 6.96
C LYS A 17 12.27 -5.03 7.00
N THR A 18 11.65 -6.21 6.91
CA THR A 18 10.19 -6.33 7.03
C THR A 18 9.87 -7.08 8.32
N THR A 19 9.19 -6.40 9.24
CA THR A 19 8.79 -6.99 10.51
C THR A 19 7.29 -7.20 10.63
N GLN A 20 6.51 -6.55 9.78
CA GLN A 20 5.06 -6.68 9.80
C GLN A 20 4.46 -6.18 8.50
N ILE A 21 3.21 -6.53 8.29
CA ILE A 21 2.42 -6.01 7.17
C ILE A 21 1.31 -5.18 7.79
N CYS A 22 1.22 -3.92 7.42
CA CYS A 22 0.16 -3.04 7.89
C CYS A 22 -0.90 -2.93 6.80
N VAL A 23 -2.11 -3.36 7.11
CA VAL A 23 -3.22 -3.32 6.16
C VAL A 23 -4.15 -2.19 6.58
N VAL A 24 -4.26 -1.18 5.73
CA VAL A 24 -5.13 -0.04 5.98
C VAL A 24 -6.47 -0.31 5.31
N LEU A 25 -7.53 -0.35 6.12
CA LEU A 25 -8.88 -0.63 5.64
C LEU A 25 -9.55 0.70 5.29
N ARG A 26 -9.98 0.82 4.06
CA ARG A 26 -10.60 2.05 3.58
C ARG A 26 -11.64 1.73 2.52
N ASN A 27 -12.72 2.49 2.50
CA ASN A 27 -13.70 2.40 1.43
C ASN A 27 -13.22 3.23 0.25
N LEU A 28 -12.79 2.58 -0.82
CA LEU A 28 -12.28 3.27 -2.00
C LEU A 28 -13.39 3.79 -2.91
N LYS A 29 -14.65 3.42 -2.63
CA LYS A 29 -15.81 3.93 -3.37
C LYS A 29 -15.69 3.67 -4.86
N GLY A 30 -15.16 2.50 -5.23
CA GLY A 30 -15.01 2.12 -6.62
C GLY A 30 -13.81 2.70 -7.34
N LYS A 31 -12.99 3.45 -6.63
CA LYS A 31 -11.80 4.04 -7.26
C LYS A 31 -10.75 2.98 -7.52
N ARG A 32 -10.04 3.16 -8.61
CA ARG A 32 -8.93 2.32 -8.99
C ARG A 32 -7.62 3.03 -8.70
N LYS A 33 -6.52 2.33 -8.89
CA LYS A 33 -5.19 2.90 -8.67
C LYS A 33 -5.02 4.24 -9.37
N ARG A 34 -5.54 4.35 -10.58
CA ARG A 34 -5.40 5.58 -11.37
C ARG A 34 -6.02 6.78 -10.67
N GLU A 35 -7.22 6.63 -10.15
CA GLU A 35 -7.89 7.71 -9.44
C GLU A 35 -7.20 8.02 -8.13
N LEU A 36 -6.77 6.98 -7.41
CA LEU A 36 -6.06 7.17 -6.15
C LEU A 36 -4.74 7.89 -6.36
N PHE A 37 -4.05 7.53 -7.43
CA PHE A 37 -2.79 8.19 -7.77
C PHE A 37 -3.01 9.67 -8.08
N ARG A 38 -4.07 9.97 -8.83
CA ARG A 38 -4.40 11.36 -9.14
C ARG A 38 -4.71 12.17 -7.90
N GLU A 39 -5.44 11.60 -6.96
CA GLU A 39 -5.76 12.29 -5.72
C GLU A 39 -4.50 12.57 -4.92
N ALA A 40 -3.62 11.59 -4.82
CA ALA A 40 -2.36 11.78 -4.13
C ALA A 40 -1.53 12.87 -4.80
N TYR A 41 -1.47 12.84 -6.11
CA TYR A 41 -0.70 13.81 -6.87
C TYR A 41 -1.22 15.23 -6.65
N ARG A 42 -2.55 15.39 -6.58
CA ARG A 42 -3.13 16.71 -6.30
C ARG A 42 -2.78 17.22 -4.92
N GLN A 43 -2.47 16.32 -4.00
CA GLN A 43 -2.07 16.68 -2.64
C GLN A 43 -0.56 16.85 -2.51
N GLY A 44 0.16 16.81 -3.62
CA GLY A 44 1.59 17.00 -3.60
C GLY A 44 2.40 15.73 -3.38
N GLU A 45 1.74 14.57 -3.38
CA GLU A 45 2.43 13.30 -3.20
C GLU A 45 2.88 12.73 -4.54
N VAL A 46 3.90 11.90 -4.53
CA VAL A 46 4.41 11.29 -5.78
C VAL A 46 3.67 10.01 -6.13
N ASP A 47 3.03 9.37 -5.15
CA ASP A 47 2.23 8.18 -5.37
C ASP A 47 1.27 8.03 -4.18
N THR A 48 0.56 6.89 -4.09
CA THR A 48 -0.40 6.68 -3.00
C THR A 48 0.27 6.39 -1.66
N GLY A 49 1.55 6.05 -1.67
CA GLY A 49 2.27 5.73 -0.46
C GLY A 49 2.17 4.28 -0.03
N PHE A 50 1.34 3.49 -0.70
CA PHE A 50 1.16 2.08 -0.37
C PHE A 50 1.96 1.20 -1.32
N HIS A 51 2.47 0.08 -0.80
CA HIS A 51 3.18 -0.88 -1.63
C HIS A 51 2.21 -1.68 -2.49
N PHE A 52 1.07 -2.03 -1.92
CA PHE A 52 0.03 -2.80 -2.63
C PHE A 52 -1.33 -2.18 -2.38
N ILE A 53 -2.20 -2.28 -3.38
CA ILE A 53 -3.61 -1.93 -3.26
C ILE A 53 -4.39 -3.17 -3.62
N VAL A 54 -5.18 -3.70 -2.68
CA VAL A 54 -5.95 -4.93 -2.88
C VAL A 54 -7.41 -4.58 -2.93
N PHE A 55 -8.02 -4.82 -4.09
CA PHE A 55 -9.44 -4.52 -4.29
C PHE A 55 -10.31 -5.63 -3.72
N ASN A 56 -11.58 -5.32 -3.54
CA ASN A 56 -12.49 -6.24 -2.84
C ASN A 56 -12.63 -7.60 -3.55
N ASN A 57 -12.44 -7.65 -4.86
CA ASN A 57 -12.50 -8.90 -5.61
C ASN A 57 -11.19 -9.68 -5.58
N GLY A 58 -10.20 -9.21 -4.85
CA GLY A 58 -8.91 -9.90 -4.72
C GLY A 58 -7.87 -9.50 -5.74
N LEU A 59 -8.23 -8.72 -6.75
CA LEU A 59 -7.22 -8.19 -7.66
C LEU A 59 -6.38 -7.17 -6.91
N PHE A 60 -5.11 -7.08 -7.25
CA PHE A 60 -4.25 -6.13 -6.58
C PHE A 60 -3.32 -5.45 -7.56
N GLU A 61 -2.83 -4.28 -7.16
CA GLU A 61 -1.86 -3.51 -7.94
C GLU A 61 -0.76 -3.05 -7.02
N THR A 62 0.42 -2.87 -7.58
CA THR A 62 1.56 -2.32 -6.85
C THR A 62 1.66 -0.84 -7.14
N ASP A 63 2.23 -0.09 -6.21
CA ASP A 63 2.41 1.35 -6.40
C ASP A 63 3.80 1.75 -5.94
N ARG A 64 3.98 1.98 -4.61
CA ARG A 64 5.32 2.33 -4.15
C ARG A 64 6.23 1.11 -4.25
N GLU A 65 7.48 1.34 -4.62
CA GLU A 65 8.46 0.26 -4.73
C GLU A 65 8.52 -0.53 -3.43
N ILE A 66 8.52 -1.86 -3.53
CA ILE A 66 8.40 -2.71 -2.35
C ILE A 66 9.55 -2.54 -1.36
N LYS A 67 10.72 -2.16 -1.84
CA LYS A 67 11.87 -1.96 -0.96
C LYS A 67 11.86 -0.59 -0.28
N ALA A 68 10.99 0.30 -0.69
CA ALA A 68 10.94 1.65 -0.16
C ALA A 68 10.13 1.74 1.11
N VAL A 69 10.36 2.78 1.90
CA VAL A 69 9.54 3.10 3.05
C VAL A 69 8.19 3.62 2.56
N ALA A 70 7.11 3.21 3.22
CA ALA A 70 5.77 3.64 2.86
C ALA A 70 5.59 5.15 3.05
N GLY A 71 4.53 5.68 2.44
CA GLY A 71 4.30 7.12 2.45
C GLY A 71 3.72 7.69 3.73
N TYR A 72 3.46 6.87 4.73
CA TYR A 72 3.03 7.36 6.03
C TYR A 72 4.26 7.77 6.83
N ASN A 73 4.18 8.86 7.52
CA ASN A 73 5.31 9.39 8.26
C ASN A 73 5.35 8.82 9.68
N LEU A 74 5.37 7.50 9.79
CA LEU A 74 5.34 6.81 11.06
C LEU A 74 6.61 5.97 11.22
N PRO A 75 7.10 5.80 12.45
CA PRO A 75 8.32 5.00 12.66
C PRO A 75 8.21 3.57 12.12
N GLU A 76 7.06 2.94 12.23
CA GLU A 76 6.89 1.58 11.77
C GLU A 76 6.96 1.44 10.24
N CYS A 77 6.89 2.55 9.50
CA CYS A 77 7.03 2.49 8.05
C CYS A 77 8.40 1.98 7.64
N GLU A 78 9.40 2.13 8.48
CA GLU A 78 10.75 1.71 8.14
C GLU A 78 10.92 0.21 8.13
N THR A 79 9.97 -0.53 8.70
CA THR A 79 10.04 -1.98 8.75
C THR A 79 8.74 -2.66 8.33
N SER A 80 7.82 -1.92 7.72
CA SER A 80 6.50 -2.45 7.40
C SER A 80 6.19 -2.38 5.91
N VAL A 81 5.49 -3.41 5.43
CA VAL A 81 4.87 -3.37 4.11
C VAL A 81 3.46 -2.81 4.33
N TYR A 82 3.10 -1.78 3.59
CA TYR A 82 1.78 -1.15 3.70
C TYR A 82 0.88 -1.57 2.55
N VAL A 83 -0.30 -2.04 2.90
CA VAL A 83 -1.31 -2.51 1.95
C VAL A 83 -2.58 -1.72 2.16
N LEU A 84 -3.15 -1.20 1.08
CA LEU A 84 -4.44 -0.53 1.13
C LEU A 84 -5.49 -1.54 0.68
N ALA A 85 -6.45 -1.84 1.54
CA ALA A 85 -7.50 -2.81 1.24
C ALA A 85 -8.85 -2.11 1.13
N ASP A 86 -9.54 -2.36 0.02
CA ASP A 86 -10.83 -1.75 -0.24
C ASP A 86 -11.95 -2.54 0.44
N THR A 87 -12.58 -1.94 1.43
CA THR A 87 -13.66 -2.60 2.17
C THR A 87 -15.01 -2.46 1.48
N LEU A 88 -15.15 -1.56 0.53
CA LEU A 88 -16.43 -1.20 -0.09
C LEU A 88 -17.45 -0.77 0.95
N GLY A 89 -16.98 -0.17 2.04
CA GLY A 89 -17.85 0.29 3.11
C GLY A 89 -18.29 -0.80 4.07
N ARG A 90 -17.76 -2.01 3.93
CA ARG A 90 -18.06 -3.11 4.85
C ARG A 90 -17.08 -3.09 6.02
N LYS A 91 -17.43 -3.82 7.07
CA LYS A 91 -16.60 -3.82 8.27
C LYS A 91 -15.38 -4.71 8.14
N LYS A 92 -15.40 -5.64 7.22
CA LYS A 92 -14.28 -6.57 7.03
C LYS A 92 -13.91 -6.69 5.56
N ILE A 93 -12.72 -7.19 5.34
CA ILE A 93 -12.25 -7.49 3.99
C ILE A 93 -12.96 -8.73 3.48
N SER A 94 -12.92 -8.92 2.17
CA SER A 94 -13.52 -10.10 1.54
C SER A 94 -12.61 -11.31 1.70
N ASP A 95 -13.17 -12.49 1.42
CA ASP A 95 -12.38 -13.71 1.43
C ASP A 95 -11.27 -13.65 0.38
N ALA A 96 -11.56 -13.03 -0.77
CA ALA A 96 -10.56 -12.89 -1.82
C ALA A 96 -9.39 -12.03 -1.35
N GLN A 97 -9.69 -10.95 -0.63
CA GLN A 97 -8.63 -10.11 -0.06
C GLN A 97 -7.85 -10.86 1.00
N GLN A 98 -8.55 -11.63 1.84
CA GLN A 98 -7.87 -12.38 2.88
C GLN A 98 -6.90 -13.39 2.27
N TYR A 99 -7.27 -14.00 1.14
CA TYR A 99 -6.39 -14.92 0.46
C TYR A 99 -5.10 -14.23 0.03
N VAL A 100 -5.21 -13.05 -0.59
CA VAL A 100 -4.04 -12.30 -1.03
C VAL A 100 -3.16 -11.93 0.16
N LEU A 101 -3.77 -11.48 1.26
CA LEU A 101 -3.01 -11.11 2.45
C LEU A 101 -2.31 -12.32 3.06
N ASN A 102 -2.95 -13.48 3.03
CA ASN A 102 -2.32 -14.70 3.53
C ASN A 102 -1.08 -15.07 2.71
N GLU A 103 -1.14 -14.84 1.40
CA GLU A 103 0.02 -15.08 0.54
C GLU A 103 1.15 -14.13 0.86
N LEU A 104 0.84 -12.86 1.10
CA LEU A 104 1.85 -11.89 1.50
C LEU A 104 2.45 -12.24 2.85
N LYS A 105 1.61 -12.65 3.79
CA LYS A 105 2.07 -13.05 5.11
C LYS A 105 3.02 -14.23 5.03
N ALA A 106 2.71 -15.20 4.19
CA ALA A 106 3.56 -16.37 4.02
C ALA A 106 4.89 -15.98 3.37
N HIS A 107 4.85 -15.07 2.41
CA HIS A 107 6.04 -14.65 1.71
C HIS A 107 7.04 -13.95 2.64
N TYR A 108 6.55 -13.05 3.48
CA TYR A 108 7.42 -12.30 4.39
C TYR A 108 7.58 -12.96 5.75
N ASN A 109 6.72 -13.91 6.06
CA ASN A 109 6.74 -14.63 7.34
C ASN A 109 6.68 -13.66 8.52
N VAL A 110 5.72 -12.75 8.48
CA VAL A 110 5.55 -11.72 9.52
C VAL A 110 4.07 -11.56 9.83
N PRO A 111 3.73 -10.99 10.99
CA PRO A 111 2.33 -10.77 11.34
C PRO A 111 1.67 -9.66 10.51
N ILE A 112 0.35 -9.70 10.46
CA ILE A 112 -0.44 -8.67 9.81
C ILE A 112 -1.10 -7.82 10.90
N LYS A 113 -1.03 -6.51 10.73
CA LYS A 113 -1.69 -5.54 11.58
C LYS A 113 -2.71 -4.78 10.76
N PHE A 114 -3.97 -4.75 11.24
CA PHE A 114 -5.02 -4.02 10.54
C PHE A 114 -5.19 -2.64 11.15
N ILE A 115 -5.36 -1.65 10.29
CA ILE A 115 -5.54 -0.26 10.69
C ILE A 115 -6.80 0.24 9.99
N THR A 116 -7.72 0.80 10.76
CA THR A 116 -8.91 1.42 10.17
C THR A 116 -8.59 2.87 9.89
N ASP A 117 -8.72 3.24 8.63
CA ASP A 117 -8.45 4.61 8.21
C ASP A 117 -9.80 5.28 7.98
N GLU A 118 -10.41 5.70 9.06
CA GLU A 118 -11.70 6.37 8.99
C GLU A 118 -11.52 7.84 9.14
N VAL A 119 -12.22 8.53 8.33
CA VAL A 119 -12.16 9.98 8.35
C VAL A 119 -13.51 10.53 8.72
#